data_3b7939d6004da4bd998e641e05065134
#
_entry.id   3b7939d6004da4bd998e641e05065134
#
_cell.length_a   1.000
_cell.length_b   1.000
_cell.length_c   1.000
_cell.angle_alpha   90.00
_cell.angle_beta   90.00
_cell.angle_gamma   90.00
#
_symmetry.space_group_name_H-M   'P 1'
#
loop_
_entity.id
_entity.type
_entity.pdbx_description
1 polymer ?
#
loop_
_entity_poly.entity_id
_entity_poly.type
_entity_poly.pdbx_seq_one_letter_code
_entity_poly.pdbx_strand_id
1 'polypeptide(L)'
;MREIVLDTETTGLNFKAGDRVTEVGCTELINHIATENNLQFYCSVEKKVSEEAVRISGLTNEFLSKYPPFAHNADTLIDFIKNDTLIIHNSDFDMGFLNNELKIMGKAPLKNKVIDTVALARKNLNTKVANLNYLCRRFSIDLSERELHGALLDTQLLAEVYLELLGGKQIKMNLNNNSDSES
;
A
#
# COMPACT_ATOMS: atom_id res chain seq x y z
N MET A 1 1.35 -17.58 -7.59
CA MET A 1 0.41 -16.44 -7.66
C MET A 1 1.10 -15.20 -7.15
N ARG A 2 1.06 -14.14 -7.93
CA ARG A 2 1.66 -12.85 -7.57
C ARG A 2 0.57 -11.86 -7.17
N GLU A 3 0.76 -11.17 -6.06
CA GLU A 3 -0.09 -10.08 -5.58
C GLU A 3 0.79 -8.89 -5.24
N ILE A 4 0.23 -7.69 -5.24
CA ILE A 4 0.95 -6.47 -4.89
C ILE A 4 0.24 -5.78 -3.73
N VAL A 5 0.93 -5.63 -2.62
CA VAL A 5 0.49 -4.76 -1.54
C VAL A 5 0.85 -3.33 -1.92
N LEU A 6 -0.12 -2.43 -1.87
CA LEU A 6 0.04 -1.05 -2.32
C LEU A 6 -0.46 -0.08 -1.26
N ASP A 7 0.26 1.01 -1.05
CA ASP A 7 -0.12 2.10 -0.17
C ASP A 7 0.33 3.44 -0.77
N THR A 8 -0.38 4.50 -0.41
CA THR A 8 -0.06 5.87 -0.84
C THR A 8 -0.05 6.82 0.35
N GLU A 9 0.77 7.87 0.24
CA GLU A 9 0.64 9.09 1.03
C GLU A 9 0.17 10.22 0.12
N THR A 10 -0.56 11.18 0.68
CA THR A 10 -1.25 12.22 -0.09
C THR A 10 -1.13 13.59 0.58
N THR A 11 -1.45 14.65 -0.17
CA THR A 11 -1.46 16.02 0.39
C THR A 11 -2.61 16.26 1.35
N GLY A 12 -3.65 15.46 1.29
CA GLY A 12 -4.87 15.57 2.08
C GLY A 12 -5.82 14.42 1.77
N LEU A 13 -7.08 14.56 2.10
CA LEU A 13 -8.06 13.47 2.05
C LEU A 13 -8.98 13.48 0.84
N ASN A 14 -8.93 14.51 -0.01
CA ASN A 14 -9.91 14.70 -1.06
C ASN A 14 -9.28 15.08 -2.41
N PHE A 15 -9.10 14.08 -3.27
CA PHE A 15 -8.57 14.32 -4.61
C PHE A 15 -9.52 15.18 -5.47
N LYS A 16 -10.83 15.18 -5.22
CA LYS A 16 -11.79 16.04 -5.93
C LYS A 16 -11.58 17.51 -5.59
N ALA A 17 -11.04 17.82 -4.43
CA ALA A 17 -10.65 19.17 -4.01
C ALA A 17 -9.20 19.54 -4.40
N GLY A 18 -8.54 18.73 -5.20
CA GLY A 18 -7.20 18.97 -5.72
C GLY A 18 -6.07 18.29 -4.96
N ASP A 19 -6.36 17.46 -3.96
CA ASP A 19 -5.32 16.70 -3.28
C ASP A 19 -4.64 15.69 -4.21
N ARG A 20 -3.35 15.47 -3.98
CA ARG A 20 -2.45 14.73 -4.86
C ARG A 20 -1.70 13.65 -4.10
N VAL A 21 -1.24 12.63 -4.83
CA VAL A 21 -0.34 11.60 -4.30
C VAL A 21 1.05 12.18 -4.08
N THR A 22 1.63 11.92 -2.91
CA THR A 22 2.98 12.36 -2.53
C THR A 22 3.99 11.21 -2.45
N GLU A 23 3.52 10.00 -2.16
CA GLU A 23 4.35 8.79 -2.12
C GLU A 23 3.54 7.59 -2.56
N VAL A 24 4.19 6.66 -3.26
CA VAL A 24 3.64 5.34 -3.58
C VAL A 24 4.61 4.29 -3.08
N GLY A 25 4.08 3.26 -2.42
CA GLY A 25 4.83 2.08 -2.02
C GLY A 25 4.13 0.81 -2.50
N CYS A 26 4.92 -0.15 -2.98
CA CYS A 26 4.45 -1.47 -3.39
C CYS A 26 5.39 -2.55 -2.88
N THR A 27 4.81 -3.62 -2.37
CA THR A 27 5.54 -4.84 -1.97
C THR A 27 4.96 -6.03 -2.72
N GLU A 28 5.82 -6.76 -3.40
CA GLU A 28 5.44 -7.99 -4.09
C GLU A 28 5.20 -9.13 -3.11
N LEU A 29 4.11 -9.87 -3.32
CA LEU A 29 3.86 -11.16 -2.67
C LEU A 29 3.88 -12.27 -3.71
N ILE A 30 4.55 -13.36 -3.40
CA ILE A 30 4.45 -14.63 -4.13
C ILE A 30 3.85 -15.66 -3.18
N ASN A 31 2.72 -16.23 -3.56
CA ASN A 31 1.95 -17.15 -2.72
C ASN A 31 1.73 -16.60 -1.30
N HIS A 32 1.31 -15.33 -1.22
CA HIS A 32 1.01 -14.57 -0.01
C HIS A 32 2.22 -14.18 0.85
N ILE A 33 3.44 -14.51 0.45
CA ILE A 33 4.67 -14.20 1.20
C ILE A 33 5.39 -13.03 0.51
N ALA A 34 5.76 -12.02 1.29
CA ALA A 34 6.51 -10.88 0.80
C ALA A 34 7.87 -11.30 0.25
N THR A 35 8.21 -10.78 -0.93
CA THR A 35 9.54 -10.86 -1.51
C THR A 35 10.32 -9.58 -1.21
N GLU A 36 11.58 -9.51 -1.65
CA GLU A 36 12.37 -8.28 -1.57
C GLU A 36 12.16 -7.35 -2.77
N ASN A 37 11.28 -7.73 -3.73
CA ASN A 37 10.95 -6.91 -4.89
C ASN A 37 9.91 -5.86 -4.51
N ASN A 38 10.37 -4.63 -4.33
CA ASN A 38 9.58 -3.48 -3.89
C ASN A 38 9.67 -2.35 -4.91
N LEU A 39 8.66 -1.49 -4.91
CA LEU A 39 8.69 -0.21 -5.60
C LEU A 39 8.33 0.90 -4.61
N GLN A 40 9.08 1.99 -4.64
CA GLN A 40 8.78 3.18 -3.85
C GLN A 40 9.23 4.42 -4.60
N PHE A 41 8.39 5.45 -4.62
CA PHE A 41 8.79 6.76 -5.12
C PHE A 41 8.00 7.87 -4.45
N TYR A 42 8.66 9.04 -4.33
CA TYR A 42 8.02 10.29 -3.95
C TYR A 42 7.60 11.09 -5.18
N CYS A 43 6.62 11.95 -5.01
CA CYS A 43 6.12 12.84 -6.07
C CYS A 43 6.17 14.30 -5.62
N SER A 44 6.75 15.18 -6.42
CA SER A 44 6.54 16.60 -6.24
C SER A 44 5.10 16.98 -6.55
N VAL A 45 4.55 17.90 -5.79
CA VAL A 45 3.18 18.39 -5.92
C VAL A 45 3.16 19.91 -5.78
N GLU A 46 2.28 20.57 -6.53
CA GLU A 46 2.03 22.02 -6.37
C GLU A 46 1.06 22.28 -5.22
N LYS A 47 0.12 21.37 -4.98
CA LYS A 47 -0.80 21.45 -3.86
C LYS A 47 -0.04 21.47 -2.55
N LYS A 48 -0.36 22.42 -1.66
CA LYS A 48 0.22 22.43 -0.31
C LYS A 48 -0.17 21.16 0.45
N VAL A 49 0.81 20.46 0.98
CA VAL A 49 0.58 19.33 1.89
C VAL A 49 -0.05 19.88 3.17
N SER A 50 -1.19 19.32 3.58
CA SER A 50 -1.88 19.78 4.79
C SER A 50 -1.01 19.56 6.03
N GLU A 51 -1.20 20.37 7.07
CA GLU A 51 -0.47 20.21 8.34
C GLU A 51 -0.70 18.83 8.95
N GLU A 52 -1.90 18.29 8.83
CA GLU A 52 -2.23 16.94 9.26
C GLU A 52 -1.44 15.88 8.50
N ALA A 53 -1.38 15.99 7.17
CA ALA A 53 -0.62 15.06 6.33
C ALA A 53 0.88 15.13 6.62
N VAL A 54 1.45 16.31 6.84
CA VAL A 54 2.85 16.47 7.25
C VAL A 54 3.10 15.81 8.60
N ARG A 55 2.19 15.98 9.55
CA ARG A 55 2.33 15.37 10.88
C ARG A 55 2.31 13.86 10.81
N ILE A 56 1.51 13.27 9.93
CA ILE A 56 1.38 11.82 9.77
C ILE A 56 2.55 11.23 8.98
N SER A 57 2.90 11.81 7.84
CA SER A 57 3.89 11.26 6.91
C SER A 57 5.29 11.88 7.03
N GLY A 58 5.39 13.09 7.56
CA GLY A 58 6.63 13.87 7.57
C GLY A 58 7.01 14.46 6.21
N LEU A 59 6.16 14.33 5.19
CA LEU A 59 6.45 14.79 3.83
C LEU A 59 6.02 16.24 3.63
N THR A 60 6.99 17.15 3.56
CA THR A 60 6.78 18.56 3.26
C THR A 60 6.89 18.84 1.77
N ASN A 61 6.29 19.93 1.29
CA ASN A 61 6.47 20.37 -0.10
C ASN A 61 7.94 20.60 -0.44
N GLU A 62 8.71 21.16 0.49
CA GLU A 62 10.16 21.36 0.30
C GLU A 62 10.90 20.04 0.04
N PHE A 63 10.66 19.03 0.87
CA PHE A 63 11.24 17.71 0.68
C PHE A 63 10.83 17.11 -0.67
N LEU A 64 9.54 17.14 -1.00
CA LEU A 64 8.99 16.56 -2.22
C LEU A 64 9.47 17.28 -3.50
N SER A 65 9.85 18.55 -3.39
CA SER A 65 10.35 19.33 -4.54
C SER A 65 11.62 18.78 -5.19
N LYS A 66 12.33 17.91 -4.50
CA LYS A 66 13.54 17.21 -5.00
C LYS A 66 13.21 16.06 -5.96
N TYR A 67 11.95 15.67 -6.06
CA TYR A 67 11.51 14.52 -6.83
C TYR A 67 10.68 14.96 -8.03
N PRO A 68 10.60 14.12 -9.08
CA PRO A 68 9.74 14.42 -10.22
C PRO A 68 8.25 14.25 -9.85
N PRO A 69 7.33 14.81 -10.65
CA PRO A 69 5.90 14.60 -10.44
C PRO A 69 5.50 13.15 -10.71
N PHE A 70 4.29 12.77 -10.26
CA PHE A 70 3.74 11.42 -10.42
C PHE A 70 3.85 10.90 -11.87
N ALA A 71 3.61 11.75 -12.85
CA ALA A 71 3.66 11.38 -14.27
C ALA A 71 4.98 10.72 -14.70
N HIS A 72 6.09 11.10 -14.07
CA HIS A 72 7.40 10.53 -14.37
C HIS A 72 7.50 9.04 -14.02
N ASN A 73 6.82 8.60 -12.97
CA ASN A 73 6.88 7.23 -12.47
C ASN A 73 5.61 6.41 -12.75
N ALA A 74 4.63 6.97 -13.45
CA ALA A 74 3.36 6.29 -13.70
C ALA A 74 3.53 4.99 -14.48
N ASP A 75 4.34 5.00 -15.54
CA ASP A 75 4.59 3.78 -16.34
C ASP A 75 5.36 2.73 -15.54
N THR A 76 6.30 3.14 -14.72
CA THR A 76 7.02 2.24 -13.79
C THR A 76 6.07 1.55 -12.81
N LEU A 77 5.11 2.29 -12.26
CA LEU A 77 4.08 1.72 -11.40
C LEU A 77 3.20 0.72 -12.15
N ILE A 78 2.70 1.08 -13.32
CA ILE A 78 1.84 0.23 -14.15
C ILE A 78 2.58 -1.06 -14.53
N ASP A 79 3.84 -0.95 -14.92
CA ASP A 79 4.67 -2.10 -15.27
C ASP A 79 4.97 -3.02 -14.08
N PHE A 80 5.07 -2.44 -12.88
CA PHE A 80 5.27 -3.21 -11.64
C PHE A 80 4.03 -3.99 -11.23
N ILE A 81 2.86 -3.34 -11.22
CA ILE A 81 1.60 -3.97 -10.76
C ILE A 81 0.97 -4.88 -11.82
N LYS A 82 1.25 -4.65 -13.10
CA LYS A 82 0.68 -5.44 -14.21
C LYS A 82 -0.84 -5.57 -14.09
N ASN A 83 -1.35 -6.80 -14.23
CA ASN A 83 -2.75 -7.14 -14.01
C ASN A 83 -2.97 -7.93 -12.71
N ASP A 84 -2.00 -7.90 -11.81
CA ASP A 84 -2.04 -8.64 -10.57
C ASP A 84 -3.05 -8.05 -9.58
N THR A 85 -3.52 -8.87 -8.65
CA THR A 85 -4.40 -8.42 -7.59
C THR A 85 -3.66 -7.46 -6.65
N LEU A 86 -4.29 -6.34 -6.36
CA LEU A 86 -3.78 -5.34 -5.41
C LEU A 86 -4.38 -5.58 -4.02
N ILE A 87 -3.52 -5.56 -3.01
CA ILE A 87 -3.90 -5.67 -1.60
C ILE A 87 -3.73 -4.29 -0.98
N ILE A 88 -4.83 -3.68 -0.56
CA ILE A 88 -4.85 -2.29 -0.12
C ILE A 88 -5.70 -2.16 1.15
N HIS A 89 -5.24 -1.36 2.08
CA HIS A 89 -5.95 -1.06 3.33
C HIS A 89 -6.83 0.19 3.15
N ASN A 90 -8.15 0.04 3.11
CA ASN A 90 -9.12 1.07 2.71
C ASN A 90 -8.95 1.46 1.24
N SER A 91 -9.17 0.51 0.37
CA SER A 91 -8.79 0.55 -1.05
C SER A 91 -9.44 1.69 -1.86
N ASP A 92 -10.66 2.11 -1.53
CA ASP A 92 -11.33 3.19 -2.24
C ASP A 92 -10.54 4.50 -2.18
N PHE A 93 -9.84 4.74 -1.06
CA PHE A 93 -8.98 5.91 -0.89
C PHE A 93 -7.82 5.90 -1.88
N ASP A 94 -6.98 4.87 -1.85
CA ASP A 94 -5.77 4.79 -2.69
C ASP A 94 -6.11 4.68 -4.17
N MET A 95 -7.10 3.85 -4.50
CA MET A 95 -7.54 3.69 -5.89
C MET A 95 -8.13 4.99 -6.44
N GLY A 96 -8.88 5.74 -5.63
CA GLY A 96 -9.40 7.05 -6.01
C GLY A 96 -8.29 8.03 -6.34
N PHE A 97 -7.26 8.13 -5.49
CA PHE A 97 -6.10 8.99 -5.71
C PHE A 97 -5.28 8.56 -6.93
N LEU A 98 -4.97 7.28 -7.07
CA LEU A 98 -4.19 6.77 -8.20
C LEU A 98 -4.93 6.97 -9.54
N ASN A 99 -6.21 6.66 -9.58
CA ASN A 99 -7.02 6.84 -10.78
C ASN A 99 -7.18 8.32 -11.14
N ASN A 100 -7.22 9.22 -10.14
CA ASN A 100 -7.21 10.65 -10.38
C ASN A 100 -5.89 11.12 -11.01
N GLU A 101 -4.76 10.62 -10.53
CA GLU A 101 -3.45 10.91 -11.13
C GLU A 101 -3.38 10.45 -12.60
N LEU A 102 -3.86 9.24 -12.87
CA LEU A 102 -3.92 8.71 -14.23
C LEU A 102 -4.86 9.53 -15.13
N LYS A 103 -6.00 9.96 -14.62
CA LYS A 103 -6.95 10.82 -15.33
C LYS A 103 -6.32 12.16 -15.72
N ILE A 104 -5.58 12.80 -14.82
CA ILE A 104 -4.85 14.04 -15.09
C ILE A 104 -3.88 13.86 -16.25
N MET A 105 -3.27 12.67 -16.37
CA MET A 105 -2.35 12.31 -17.46
C MET A 105 -3.07 11.90 -18.75
N GLY A 106 -4.39 11.81 -18.77
CA GLY A 106 -5.15 11.29 -19.91
C GLY A 106 -5.06 9.77 -20.06
N LYS A 107 -4.68 9.04 -18.99
CA LYS A 107 -4.59 7.58 -18.98
C LYS A 107 -5.87 6.95 -18.42
N ALA A 108 -6.13 5.71 -18.85
CA ALA A 108 -7.26 4.91 -18.35
C ALA A 108 -7.06 4.54 -16.87
N PRO A 109 -8.17 4.39 -16.09
CA PRO A 109 -8.07 3.92 -14.72
C PRO A 109 -7.51 2.48 -14.63
N LEU A 110 -6.97 2.15 -13.47
CA LEU A 110 -6.50 0.79 -13.17
C LEU A 110 -7.69 -0.19 -13.18
N LYS A 111 -7.48 -1.37 -13.76
CA LYS A 111 -8.50 -2.44 -13.86
C LYS A 111 -8.17 -3.65 -12.99
N ASN A 112 -7.14 -3.56 -12.17
CA ASN A 112 -6.70 -4.64 -11.30
C ASN A 112 -7.83 -5.04 -10.33
N LYS A 113 -7.95 -6.33 -10.06
CA LYS A 113 -8.73 -6.80 -8.93
C LYS A 113 -8.13 -6.24 -7.64
N VAL A 114 -8.96 -5.84 -6.70
CA VAL A 114 -8.53 -5.27 -5.42
C VAL A 114 -9.12 -6.08 -4.27
N ILE A 115 -8.28 -6.38 -3.29
CA ILE A 115 -8.71 -6.90 -1.98
C ILE A 115 -8.48 -5.80 -0.96
N ASP A 116 -9.58 -5.35 -0.33
CA ASP A 116 -9.55 -4.37 0.75
C ASP A 116 -9.36 -5.09 2.09
N THR A 117 -8.21 -4.86 2.71
CA THR A 117 -7.87 -5.52 3.97
C THR A 117 -8.65 -4.98 5.17
N VAL A 118 -9.25 -3.79 5.10
CA VAL A 118 -10.21 -3.32 6.11
C VAL A 118 -11.46 -4.20 6.07
N ALA A 119 -12.04 -4.40 4.91
CA ALA A 119 -13.22 -5.26 4.74
C ALA A 119 -12.90 -6.71 5.13
N LEU A 120 -11.74 -7.22 4.72
CA LEU A 120 -11.29 -8.57 5.06
C LEU A 120 -11.11 -8.75 6.58
N ALA A 121 -10.49 -7.78 7.26
CA ALA A 121 -10.30 -7.80 8.72
C ALA A 121 -11.64 -7.77 9.46
N ARG A 122 -12.54 -6.90 9.06
CA ARG A 122 -13.87 -6.81 9.67
C ARG A 122 -14.65 -8.12 9.56
N LYS A 123 -14.57 -8.76 8.40
CA LYS A 123 -15.21 -10.05 8.14
C LYS A 123 -14.58 -11.18 8.95
N ASN A 124 -13.26 -11.32 8.90
CA ASN A 124 -12.55 -12.47 9.46
C ASN A 124 -12.39 -12.39 10.99
N LEU A 125 -12.28 -11.18 11.54
CA LEU A 125 -12.06 -10.95 12.97
C LEU A 125 -13.31 -10.52 13.72
N ASN A 126 -14.43 -10.30 13.02
CA ASN A 126 -15.67 -9.77 13.58
C ASN A 126 -15.42 -8.51 14.43
N THR A 127 -14.62 -7.57 13.92
CA THR A 127 -14.26 -6.31 14.57
C THR A 127 -14.73 -5.12 13.74
N LYS A 128 -15.08 -4.03 14.44
CA LYS A 128 -15.31 -2.73 13.79
C LYS A 128 -14.02 -1.94 13.62
N VAL A 129 -13.06 -2.15 14.52
CA VAL A 129 -11.75 -1.49 14.49
C VAL A 129 -10.82 -2.26 13.57
N ALA A 130 -10.33 -1.60 12.54
CA ALA A 130 -9.50 -2.25 11.53
C ALA A 130 -8.37 -1.35 11.00
N ASN A 131 -7.93 -0.32 11.76
CA ASN A 131 -6.75 0.44 11.37
C ASN A 131 -5.49 -0.42 11.46
N LEU A 132 -4.47 -0.04 10.71
CA LEU A 132 -3.25 -0.84 10.58
C LEU A 132 -2.54 -1.06 11.93
N ASN A 133 -2.44 -0.01 12.75
CA ASN A 133 -1.84 -0.14 14.09
C ASN A 133 -2.57 -1.15 14.96
N TYR A 134 -3.89 -1.10 14.98
CA TYR A 134 -4.71 -2.06 15.73
C TYR A 134 -4.46 -3.50 15.25
N LEU A 135 -4.47 -3.72 13.95
CA LEU A 135 -4.27 -5.06 13.37
C LEU A 135 -2.86 -5.59 13.65
N CYS A 136 -1.84 -4.74 13.53
CA CYS A 136 -0.48 -5.12 13.89
C CYS A 136 -0.37 -5.53 15.36
N ARG A 137 -0.96 -4.76 16.27
CA ARG A 137 -0.98 -5.12 17.71
C ARG A 137 -1.71 -6.43 17.96
N ARG A 138 -2.85 -6.61 17.31
CA ARG A 138 -3.66 -7.84 17.45
C ARG A 138 -2.90 -9.09 17.02
N PHE A 139 -2.06 -8.98 15.99
CA PHE A 139 -1.24 -10.08 15.47
C PHE A 139 0.19 -10.09 16.01
N SER A 140 0.51 -9.25 16.98
CA SER A 140 1.86 -9.12 17.56
C SER A 140 2.95 -8.81 16.53
N ILE A 141 2.61 -7.96 15.56
CA ILE A 141 3.53 -7.45 14.55
C ILE A 141 4.20 -6.18 15.10
N ASP A 142 5.53 -6.12 14.98
CA ASP A 142 6.34 -5.02 15.50
C ASP A 142 6.06 -3.70 14.76
N LEU A 143 5.67 -2.66 15.52
CA LEU A 143 5.39 -1.31 15.04
C LEU A 143 6.50 -0.31 15.37
N SER A 144 7.63 -0.74 15.94
CA SER A 144 8.65 0.16 16.48
C SER A 144 9.23 1.12 15.44
N GLU A 145 9.25 0.76 14.17
CA GLU A 145 9.73 1.60 13.08
C GLU A 145 8.66 2.54 12.50
N ARG A 146 7.40 2.41 12.91
CA ARG A 146 6.28 3.22 12.41
C ARG A 146 6.02 4.46 13.26
N GLU A 147 7.02 5.33 13.41
CA GLU A 147 6.84 6.65 14.02
C GLU A 147 6.07 7.59 13.10
N LEU A 148 6.45 7.59 11.81
CA LEU A 148 5.75 8.28 10.74
C LEU A 148 5.18 7.25 9.75
N HIS A 149 4.07 7.61 9.10
CA HIS A 149 3.52 6.79 8.03
C HIS A 149 4.37 6.94 6.77
N GLY A 150 4.95 5.84 6.32
CA GLY A 150 5.67 5.76 5.04
C GLY A 150 5.05 4.67 4.19
N ALA A 151 4.84 4.93 2.90
CA ALA A 151 4.10 4.01 2.04
C ALA A 151 4.77 2.64 1.95
N LEU A 152 6.08 2.56 1.81
CA LEU A 152 6.76 1.25 1.70
C LEU A 152 6.72 0.47 3.03
N LEU A 153 7.01 1.11 4.17
CA LEU A 153 6.91 0.45 5.47
C LEU A 153 5.49 -0.06 5.72
N ASP A 154 4.48 0.75 5.41
CA ASP A 154 3.09 0.37 5.58
C ASP A 154 2.70 -0.82 4.70
N THR A 155 3.22 -0.94 3.47
CA THR A 155 3.00 -2.14 2.64
C THR A 155 3.65 -3.38 3.24
N GLN A 156 4.82 -3.24 3.85
CA GLN A 156 5.51 -4.36 4.50
C GLN A 156 4.75 -4.84 5.74
N LEU A 157 4.25 -3.92 6.56
CA LEU A 157 3.40 -4.24 7.71
C LEU A 157 2.07 -4.85 7.25
N LEU A 158 1.46 -4.28 6.22
CA LEU A 158 0.20 -4.79 5.68
C LEU A 158 0.36 -6.19 5.07
N ALA A 159 1.51 -6.49 4.46
CA ALA A 159 1.81 -7.84 3.96
C ALA A 159 1.74 -8.88 5.09
N GLU A 160 2.30 -8.56 6.26
CA GLU A 160 2.24 -9.44 7.43
C GLU A 160 0.81 -9.56 7.99
N VAL A 161 0.07 -8.45 8.07
CA VAL A 161 -1.35 -8.46 8.48
C VAL A 161 -2.18 -9.30 7.51
N TYR A 162 -2.01 -9.11 6.22
CA TYR A 162 -2.73 -9.86 5.18
C TYR A 162 -2.50 -11.37 5.31
N LEU A 163 -1.26 -11.78 5.49
CA LEU A 163 -0.93 -13.19 5.71
C LEU A 163 -1.63 -13.76 6.97
N GLU A 164 -1.64 -13.01 8.07
CA GLU A 164 -2.34 -13.41 9.29
C GLU A 164 -3.86 -13.48 9.09
N LEU A 165 -4.45 -12.56 8.34
CA LEU A 165 -5.88 -12.59 7.99
C LEU A 165 -6.26 -13.84 7.17
N LEU A 166 -5.32 -14.37 6.39
CA LEU A 166 -5.50 -15.59 5.60
C LEU A 166 -5.19 -16.88 6.37
N GLY A 167 -4.86 -16.80 7.66
CA GLY A 167 -4.52 -17.96 8.49
C GLY A 167 -3.00 -18.18 8.69
N GLY A 168 -2.21 -17.17 8.48
CA GLY A 168 -0.78 -16.97 8.72
C GLY A 168 0.13 -18.17 8.98
N LYS A 169 0.14 -18.69 10.20
CA LYS A 169 1.02 -19.79 10.62
C LYS A 169 0.79 -21.07 9.83
N GLN A 170 -0.44 -21.39 9.49
CA GLN A 170 -0.80 -22.61 8.76
C GLN A 170 -0.32 -22.56 7.31
N ILE A 171 -0.40 -21.38 6.67
CA ILE A 171 0.13 -21.17 5.31
C ILE A 171 1.64 -21.34 5.28
N LYS A 172 2.36 -20.76 6.25
CA LYS A 172 3.83 -20.92 6.37
C LYS A 172 4.25 -22.38 6.56
N MET A 173 3.52 -23.13 7.37
CA MET A 173 3.79 -24.56 7.58
C MET A 173 3.59 -25.38 6.31
N ASN A 174 2.53 -25.10 5.55
CA ASN A 174 2.27 -25.82 4.30
C ASN A 174 3.32 -25.51 3.22
N LEU A 175 3.83 -24.30 3.17
CA LEU A 175 4.88 -23.90 2.22
C LEU A 175 6.22 -24.56 2.56
N ASN A 176 6.56 -24.67 3.83
CA ASN A 176 7.79 -25.34 4.27
C ASN A 176 7.74 -26.86 3.98
N ASN A 177 6.58 -27.49 4.15
CA ASN A 177 6.41 -28.92 3.85
C ASN A 177 6.52 -29.22 2.35
N ASN A 178 6.17 -28.26 1.47
CA ASN A 178 6.30 -28.43 0.03
C ASN A 178 7.74 -28.21 -0.47
N SER A 179 8.56 -27.43 0.23
CA SER A 179 9.97 -27.24 -0.12
C SER A 179 10.86 -28.44 0.27
N ASP A 180 10.45 -29.22 1.27
CA ASP A 180 11.17 -30.41 1.71
C ASP A 180 10.82 -31.67 0.88
N SER A 181 9.83 -31.58 -0.02
CA SER A 181 9.40 -32.71 -0.86
C SER A 181 10.00 -32.70 -2.28
N GLU A 182 10.77 -31.67 -2.63
CA GLU A 182 11.46 -31.53 -3.95
C GLU A 182 12.98 -31.73 -3.87
N SER A 183 13.50 -32.32 -2.80
CA SER A 183 14.92 -32.64 -2.65
C SER A 183 15.20 -34.14 -2.71
#